data_23cec420003e433997902bbd4f581660
#
_entry.id   23cec420003e433997902bbd4f581660
#
_cell.length_a   1.000
_cell.length_b   1.000
_cell.length_c   1.000
_cell.angle_alpha   90.00
_cell.angle_beta   90.00
_cell.angle_gamma   90.00
#
_symmetry.space_group_name_H-M   'P 1'
#
loop_
_entity.id
_entity.type
_entity.pdbx_description
1 polymer ?
#
loop_
_entity_poly.entity_id
_entity_poly.type
_entity_poly.pdbx_seq_one_letter_code
_entity_poly.pdbx_strand_id
1 'polypeptide(L)'
;PAATQLHAPVNEEINISEVAANQKTVYLRFFWRDIFSWYWMVDDIELTEPFAHDLALEKVTSHQETGNTFTKEDVLKVKLKNVGSQPVDEDFTVTASLNNGQKLTATVTASGHPIAKQEEYEVAFPATDLTQMGSYKIEFAIQYPKDERSSNNVLKANLFAARMNLGKLMKFNKISNTEYEFVSGYAKVKLMFYRDDIFRIWLAPDGEYTNPAANSIVVDYGVKNPRVSMADNGSYYKFTTPQCVVRVYKNPIR
;
A
#
# COMPACT_ATOMS: atom_id res chain seq x y z
N PRO A 1 23.40 -0.83 1.49
CA PRO A 1 22.05 -1.28 1.72
C PRO A 1 22.11 -2.64 2.40
N ALA A 2 21.40 -2.81 3.53
CA ALA A 2 21.32 -4.08 4.20
C ALA A 2 20.60 -5.06 3.25
N ALA A 3 21.19 -6.23 3.05
CA ALA A 3 20.58 -7.28 2.28
C ALA A 3 19.28 -7.71 2.97
N THR A 4 18.17 -7.36 2.37
CA THR A 4 16.87 -7.89 2.79
C THR A 4 16.82 -9.33 2.31
N GLN A 5 16.64 -10.27 3.22
CA GLN A 5 16.36 -11.66 2.84
C GLN A 5 15.02 -11.70 2.12
N LEU A 6 15.03 -11.78 0.81
CA LEU A 6 13.83 -11.96 0.00
C LEU A 6 13.49 -13.45 0.00
N HIS A 7 12.33 -13.79 0.53
CA HIS A 7 11.83 -15.18 0.58
C HIS A 7 11.00 -15.56 -0.65
N ALA A 8 10.87 -14.68 -1.63
CA ALA A 8 10.15 -14.90 -2.87
C ALA A 8 11.01 -14.49 -4.07
N PRO A 9 10.83 -15.10 -5.25
CA PRO A 9 11.46 -14.63 -6.48
C PRO A 9 11.13 -13.16 -6.72
N VAL A 10 12.15 -12.37 -7.08
CA VAL A 10 11.99 -10.96 -7.43
C VAL A 10 12.44 -10.81 -8.88
N ASN A 11 11.59 -10.22 -9.71
CA ASN A 11 12.00 -9.84 -11.06
C ASN A 11 12.77 -8.54 -10.99
N GLU A 12 14.00 -8.56 -11.45
CA GLU A 12 14.86 -7.39 -11.57
C GLU A 12 15.03 -7.05 -13.05
N GLU A 13 14.73 -5.81 -13.41
CA GLU A 13 14.94 -5.30 -14.75
C GLU A 13 16.04 -4.25 -14.75
N ILE A 14 17.08 -4.49 -15.54
CA ILE A 14 18.26 -3.62 -15.60
C ILE A 14 18.42 -3.12 -17.02
N ASN A 15 18.27 -1.81 -17.23
CA ASN A 15 18.57 -1.20 -18.52
C ASN A 15 20.09 -1.10 -18.72
N ILE A 16 20.60 -1.89 -19.65
CA ILE A 16 22.03 -1.91 -20.01
C ILE A 16 22.32 -1.16 -21.32
N SER A 17 21.35 -0.44 -21.89
CA SER A 17 21.48 0.22 -23.19
C SER A 17 22.66 1.18 -23.27
N GLU A 18 23.01 1.88 -22.19
CA GLU A 18 24.13 2.82 -22.19
C GLU A 18 25.49 2.16 -22.49
N VAL A 19 25.65 0.91 -22.03
CA VAL A 19 26.92 0.18 -22.17
C VAL A 19 26.86 -0.91 -23.24
N ALA A 20 25.68 -1.40 -23.59
CA ALA A 20 25.51 -2.55 -24.48
C ALA A 20 24.99 -2.17 -25.87
N ALA A 21 24.28 -1.04 -26.04
CA ALA A 21 23.74 -0.64 -27.32
C ALA A 21 24.85 -0.41 -28.37
N ASN A 22 24.60 -0.89 -29.59
CA ASN A 22 25.54 -0.81 -30.72
C ASN A 22 26.89 -1.52 -30.51
N GLN A 23 27.04 -2.35 -29.48
CA GLN A 23 28.23 -3.16 -29.30
C GLN A 23 28.12 -4.45 -30.12
N LYS A 24 29.21 -4.82 -30.81
CA LYS A 24 29.25 -6.07 -31.58
C LYS A 24 29.16 -7.31 -30.68
N THR A 25 29.65 -7.21 -29.47
CA THR A 25 29.66 -8.32 -28.49
C THR A 25 29.54 -7.72 -27.09
N VAL A 26 28.65 -8.28 -26.30
CA VAL A 26 28.42 -7.91 -24.90
C VAL A 26 28.57 -9.17 -24.04
N TYR A 27 29.28 -9.05 -22.94
CA TYR A 27 29.42 -10.10 -21.94
C TYR A 27 28.67 -9.69 -20.68
N LEU A 28 27.74 -10.51 -20.24
CA LEU A 28 27.05 -10.35 -18.97
C LEU A 28 27.79 -11.14 -17.90
N ARG A 29 28.07 -10.50 -16.77
CA ARG A 29 28.70 -11.13 -15.62
C ARG A 29 27.82 -10.92 -14.39
N PHE A 30 27.37 -12.00 -13.81
CA PHE A 30 26.73 -12.01 -12.49
C PHE A 30 27.83 -12.18 -11.45
N PHE A 31 27.90 -11.24 -10.49
CA PHE A 31 28.94 -11.23 -9.49
C PHE A 31 28.32 -11.16 -8.10
N TRP A 32 28.52 -12.21 -7.33
CA TRP A 32 28.13 -12.29 -5.94
C TRP A 32 29.34 -12.13 -5.04
N ARG A 33 29.26 -11.26 -4.04
CA ARG A 33 30.27 -11.09 -3.02
C ARG A 33 29.60 -10.93 -1.67
N ASP A 34 29.75 -11.92 -0.81
CA ASP A 34 29.26 -11.89 0.56
C ASP A 34 30.21 -12.64 1.50
N ILE A 35 30.05 -12.37 2.81
CA ILE A 35 30.87 -12.99 3.85
C ILE A 35 30.05 -14.08 4.59
N PHE A 36 28.70 -14.01 4.59
CA PHE A 36 27.85 -14.88 5.39
C PHE A 36 26.50 -15.29 4.76
N SER A 37 26.30 -15.12 3.46
CA SER A 37 25.07 -15.61 2.82
C SER A 37 25.16 -17.05 2.37
N TRP A 38 24.03 -17.72 2.38
CA TRP A 38 23.94 -19.13 2.02
C TRP A 38 24.05 -19.36 0.52
N TYR A 39 23.33 -18.58 -0.28
CA TYR A 39 23.35 -18.67 -1.75
C TYR A 39 22.64 -17.49 -2.40
N TRP A 40 22.92 -17.26 -3.65
CA TRP A 40 22.20 -16.38 -4.55
C TRP A 40 21.79 -17.19 -5.77
N MET A 41 20.51 -17.18 -6.11
CA MET A 41 20.02 -17.84 -7.29
C MET A 41 19.60 -16.78 -8.31
N VAL A 42 20.00 -16.97 -9.55
CA VAL A 42 19.59 -16.19 -10.70
C VAL A 42 19.01 -17.18 -11.69
N ASP A 43 17.81 -16.92 -12.17
CA ASP A 43 17.04 -17.77 -13.06
C ASP A 43 16.31 -16.89 -14.08
N ASP A 44 15.78 -17.50 -15.14
CA ASP A 44 14.96 -16.83 -16.16
C ASP A 44 15.56 -15.54 -16.72
N ILE A 45 16.87 -15.59 -17.11
CA ILE A 45 17.58 -14.44 -17.67
C ILE A 45 17.09 -14.21 -19.10
N GLU A 46 16.46 -13.07 -19.31
CA GLU A 46 16.00 -12.61 -20.61
C GLU A 46 16.74 -11.32 -21.02
N LEU A 47 17.12 -11.21 -22.28
CA LEU A 47 17.68 -10.00 -22.87
C LEU A 47 16.73 -9.54 -23.98
N THR A 48 16.11 -8.40 -23.78
CA THR A 48 15.13 -7.85 -24.72
C THR A 48 15.54 -6.47 -25.20
N GLU A 49 15.03 -6.07 -26.36
CA GLU A 49 15.09 -4.66 -26.77
C GLU A 49 14.07 -3.87 -25.96
N PRO A 50 14.38 -2.62 -25.56
CA PRO A 50 13.40 -1.76 -24.92
C PRO A 50 12.26 -1.46 -25.89
N PHE A 51 11.03 -1.38 -25.37
CA PHE A 51 9.87 -0.89 -26.12
C PHE A 51 10.13 0.51 -26.69
N ALA A 52 9.45 0.85 -27.77
CA ALA A 52 9.54 2.20 -28.31
C ALA A 52 8.91 3.21 -27.34
N HIS A 53 7.72 2.93 -26.89
CA HIS A 53 6.97 3.76 -25.94
C HIS A 53 6.65 2.96 -24.67
N ASP A 54 7.23 3.35 -23.56
CA ASP A 54 7.06 2.68 -22.28
C ASP A 54 7.24 3.71 -21.14
N LEU A 55 6.15 4.02 -20.45
CA LEU A 55 6.13 4.90 -19.28
C LEU A 55 5.94 4.06 -18.02
N ALA A 56 6.84 4.14 -17.08
CA ALA A 56 6.77 3.44 -15.81
C ALA A 56 6.41 4.37 -14.65
N LEU A 57 5.45 4.01 -13.81
CA LEU A 57 5.22 4.65 -12.51
C LEU A 57 6.23 4.12 -11.50
N GLU A 58 7.00 5.03 -10.86
CA GLU A 58 8.05 4.64 -9.94
C GLU A 58 7.63 4.73 -8.47
N LYS A 59 7.19 5.92 -8.04
CA LYS A 59 6.88 6.17 -6.63
C LYS A 59 5.99 7.38 -6.40
N VAL A 60 5.34 7.40 -5.23
CA VAL A 60 4.70 8.62 -4.69
C VAL A 60 5.79 9.55 -4.16
N THR A 61 5.69 10.85 -4.47
CA THR A 61 6.67 11.87 -4.08
C THR A 61 6.11 12.88 -3.07
N SER A 62 4.79 13.04 -2.98
CA SER A 62 4.15 14.00 -2.08
C SER A 62 4.01 13.50 -0.64
N HIS A 63 3.88 12.19 -0.45
CA HIS A 63 3.56 11.57 0.84
C HIS A 63 4.44 10.35 1.08
N GLN A 64 4.57 9.99 2.36
CA GLN A 64 5.24 8.76 2.80
C GLN A 64 4.19 7.68 3.12
N GLU A 65 4.62 6.44 3.29
CA GLU A 65 3.72 5.37 3.74
C GLU A 65 3.07 5.71 5.09
N THR A 66 3.84 6.29 6.02
CA THR A 66 3.36 6.63 7.35
C THR A 66 3.76 8.05 7.75
N GLY A 67 3.09 8.61 8.74
CA GLY A 67 3.47 9.90 9.31
C GLY A 67 2.88 11.12 8.58
N ASN A 68 1.90 10.92 7.70
CA ASN A 68 1.32 12.02 6.93
C ASN A 68 0.40 12.91 7.77
N THR A 69 0.40 14.19 7.46
CA THR A 69 -0.60 15.15 7.92
C THR A 69 -1.50 15.49 6.75
N PHE A 70 -2.68 14.88 6.69
CA PHE A 70 -3.65 15.12 5.62
C PHE A 70 -4.39 16.44 5.81
N THR A 71 -4.63 17.16 4.73
CA THR A 71 -5.28 18.46 4.68
C THR A 71 -6.50 18.44 3.75
N LYS A 72 -7.24 19.57 3.71
CA LYS A 72 -8.37 19.73 2.79
C LYS A 72 -7.97 20.03 1.34
N GLU A 73 -6.72 20.41 1.13
CA GLU A 73 -6.17 20.80 -0.16
C GLU A 73 -4.86 20.07 -0.42
N ASP A 74 -4.84 18.75 -0.18
CA ASP A 74 -3.68 17.94 -0.45
C ASP A 74 -3.47 17.74 -1.95
N VAL A 75 -2.21 17.80 -2.37
CA VAL A 75 -1.79 17.54 -3.74
C VAL A 75 -1.01 16.23 -3.76
N LEU A 76 -1.63 15.18 -4.29
CA LEU A 76 -0.93 13.93 -4.56
C LEU A 76 0.03 14.12 -5.73
N LYS A 77 1.23 13.56 -5.62
CA LYS A 77 2.22 13.59 -6.68
C LYS A 77 2.87 12.23 -6.83
N VAL A 78 3.08 11.84 -8.08
CA VAL A 78 3.78 10.61 -8.44
C VAL A 78 4.87 10.90 -9.44
N LYS A 79 5.95 10.16 -9.33
CA LYS A 79 7.01 10.17 -10.31
C LYS A 79 6.78 9.06 -11.31
N LEU A 80 6.87 9.41 -12.59
CA LEU A 80 6.98 8.46 -13.68
C LEU A 80 8.31 8.64 -14.41
N LYS A 81 8.69 7.65 -15.19
CA LYS A 81 9.90 7.66 -16.01
C LYS A 81 9.58 7.13 -17.40
N ASN A 82 10.14 7.76 -18.42
CA ASN A 82 10.16 7.19 -19.77
C ASN A 82 11.26 6.15 -19.86
N VAL A 83 10.90 4.87 -19.79
CA VAL A 83 11.83 3.74 -19.92
C VAL A 83 11.88 3.19 -21.34
N GLY A 84 11.07 3.73 -22.24
CA GLY A 84 11.08 3.45 -23.68
C GLY A 84 12.33 3.96 -24.38
N SER A 85 12.49 3.57 -25.64
CA SER A 85 13.59 3.99 -26.50
C SER A 85 13.33 5.31 -27.24
N GLN A 86 12.06 5.74 -27.34
CA GLN A 86 11.63 6.97 -28.00
C GLN A 86 11.14 8.01 -26.96
N PRO A 87 11.22 9.31 -27.27
CA PRO A 87 10.57 10.33 -26.45
C PRO A 87 9.04 10.16 -26.49
N VAL A 88 8.37 10.57 -25.41
CA VAL A 88 6.92 10.69 -25.36
C VAL A 88 6.57 12.12 -25.68
N ASP A 89 5.94 12.35 -26.81
CA ASP A 89 5.60 13.66 -27.39
C ASP A 89 4.10 13.90 -27.57
N GLU A 90 3.28 12.99 -27.07
CA GLU A 90 1.82 13.12 -27.07
C GLU A 90 1.28 13.23 -25.65
N ASP A 91 0.20 13.99 -25.51
CA ASP A 91 -0.48 14.19 -24.25
C ASP A 91 -1.12 12.87 -23.77
N PHE A 92 -1.06 12.65 -22.47
CA PHE A 92 -1.67 11.49 -21.83
C PHE A 92 -2.23 11.86 -20.46
N THR A 93 -2.94 10.93 -19.85
CA THR A 93 -3.49 11.14 -18.50
C THR A 93 -2.96 10.11 -17.51
N VAL A 94 -2.89 10.55 -16.25
CA VAL A 94 -2.63 9.68 -15.10
C VAL A 94 -3.83 9.79 -14.17
N THR A 95 -4.33 8.67 -13.70
CA THR A 95 -5.44 8.62 -12.74
C THR A 95 -4.98 8.16 -11.38
N ALA A 96 -5.63 8.65 -10.32
CA ALA A 96 -5.48 8.17 -8.95
C ALA A 96 -6.86 7.77 -8.42
N SER A 97 -7.05 6.48 -8.12
CA SER A 97 -8.27 5.93 -7.56
C SER A 97 -8.07 5.66 -6.07
N LEU A 98 -8.85 6.31 -5.21
CA LEU A 98 -8.77 6.21 -3.78
C LEU A 98 -9.82 5.23 -3.24
N ASN A 99 -9.52 4.56 -2.12
CA ASN A 99 -10.43 3.61 -1.47
C ASN A 99 -11.72 4.23 -0.90
N ASN A 100 -11.85 5.56 -0.86
CA ASN A 100 -13.10 6.26 -0.54
C ASN A 100 -14.03 6.44 -1.76
N GLY A 101 -13.67 5.89 -2.93
CA GLY A 101 -14.40 6.01 -4.18
C GLY A 101 -14.06 7.26 -5.00
N GLN A 102 -13.20 8.14 -4.49
CA GLN A 102 -12.75 9.32 -5.21
C GLN A 102 -11.76 8.93 -6.32
N LYS A 103 -11.89 9.58 -7.47
CA LYS A 103 -10.98 9.44 -8.60
C LYS A 103 -10.48 10.80 -9.05
N LEU A 104 -9.17 10.95 -9.10
CA LEU A 104 -8.50 12.14 -9.60
C LEU A 104 -7.87 11.83 -10.95
N THR A 105 -7.79 12.85 -11.81
CA THR A 105 -7.13 12.74 -13.11
C THR A 105 -6.20 13.93 -13.29
N ALA A 106 -4.98 13.67 -13.72
CA ALA A 106 -4.00 14.65 -14.11
C ALA A 106 -3.68 14.47 -15.62
N THR A 107 -3.65 15.56 -16.37
CA THR A 107 -3.23 15.55 -17.78
C THR A 107 -1.76 15.96 -17.83
N VAL A 108 -0.97 15.19 -18.55
CA VAL A 108 0.44 15.50 -18.85
C VAL A 108 0.50 16.01 -20.30
N THR A 109 0.94 17.26 -20.47
CA THR A 109 1.05 17.91 -21.77
C THR A 109 2.44 17.69 -22.35
N ALA A 110 2.68 16.47 -22.84
CA ALA A 110 3.94 16.09 -23.44
C ALA A 110 4.11 16.63 -24.88
N SER A 111 3.03 16.99 -25.56
CA SER A 111 3.09 17.65 -26.88
C SER A 111 3.83 18.98 -26.85
N GLY A 112 3.82 19.70 -25.73
CA GLY A 112 4.56 20.94 -25.53
C GLY A 112 5.99 20.75 -25.01
N HIS A 113 6.21 19.69 -24.23
CA HIS A 113 7.50 19.34 -23.61
C HIS A 113 7.65 17.82 -23.61
N PRO A 114 8.20 17.26 -24.70
CA PRO A 114 8.40 15.82 -24.80
C PRO A 114 9.24 15.27 -23.65
N ILE A 115 8.80 14.16 -23.10
CA ILE A 115 9.54 13.45 -22.05
C ILE A 115 10.59 12.60 -22.74
N ALA A 116 11.86 12.99 -22.59
CA ALA A 116 12.97 12.32 -23.24
C ALA A 116 13.18 10.90 -22.69
N LYS A 117 13.91 10.08 -23.45
CA LYS A 117 14.33 8.76 -22.98
C LYS A 117 15.05 8.86 -21.65
N GLN A 118 14.68 8.00 -20.68
CA GLN A 118 15.21 7.93 -19.31
C GLN A 118 14.88 9.16 -18.44
N GLU A 119 14.12 10.10 -18.95
CA GLU A 119 13.69 11.26 -18.19
C GLU A 119 12.63 10.88 -17.15
N GLU A 120 12.79 11.42 -15.95
CA GLU A 120 11.82 11.36 -14.87
C GLU A 120 10.90 12.57 -14.93
N TYR A 121 9.61 12.36 -14.75
CA TYR A 121 8.61 13.40 -14.74
C TYR A 121 7.72 13.30 -13.51
N GLU A 122 7.47 14.42 -12.81
CA GLU A 122 6.56 14.46 -11.67
C GLU A 122 5.17 14.90 -12.10
N VAL A 123 4.19 14.05 -11.88
CA VAL A 123 2.76 14.34 -12.12
C VAL A 123 2.12 14.79 -10.82
N ALA A 124 1.54 15.99 -10.82
CA ALA A 124 0.75 16.53 -9.72
C ALA A 124 -0.75 16.41 -10.04
N PHE A 125 -1.52 15.88 -9.10
CA PHE A 125 -2.98 15.78 -9.22
C PHE A 125 -3.66 17.07 -8.72
N PRO A 126 -4.93 17.31 -9.10
CA PRO A 126 -5.72 18.37 -8.50
C PRO A 126 -5.79 18.25 -6.98
N ALA A 127 -5.80 19.39 -6.29
CA ALA A 127 -5.94 19.45 -4.84
C ALA A 127 -7.23 18.73 -4.40
N THR A 128 -7.14 17.97 -3.31
CA THR A 128 -8.24 17.15 -2.81
C THR A 128 -8.26 17.07 -1.29
N ASP A 129 -9.45 16.86 -0.71
CA ASP A 129 -9.61 16.69 0.74
C ASP A 129 -9.25 15.25 1.16
N LEU A 130 -8.14 15.09 1.86
CA LEU A 130 -7.69 13.83 2.46
C LEU A 130 -7.92 13.78 3.99
N THR A 131 -8.71 14.67 4.57
CA THR A 131 -8.95 14.68 6.03
C THR A 131 -9.98 13.66 6.50
N GLN A 132 -10.75 13.06 5.57
CA GLN A 132 -11.89 12.20 5.91
C GLN A 132 -11.50 10.83 6.44
N MET A 133 -10.29 10.36 6.15
CA MET A 133 -9.79 9.04 6.54
C MET A 133 -8.41 9.15 7.18
N GLY A 134 -8.11 8.20 8.08
CA GLY A 134 -6.76 8.07 8.65
C GLY A 134 -5.77 7.34 7.72
N SER A 135 -6.26 6.70 6.67
CA SER A 135 -5.45 5.96 5.69
C SER A 135 -6.10 5.96 4.30
N TYR A 136 -5.28 5.97 3.28
CA TYR A 136 -5.68 5.89 1.89
C TYR A 136 -4.95 4.78 1.18
N LYS A 137 -5.69 3.85 0.54
CA LYS A 137 -5.17 2.97 -0.50
C LYS A 137 -5.42 3.66 -1.82
N ILE A 138 -4.38 3.87 -2.57
CA ILE A 138 -4.43 4.61 -3.83
C ILE A 138 -3.83 3.73 -4.92
N GLU A 139 -4.55 3.62 -6.03
CA GLU A 139 -4.05 3.04 -7.26
C GLU A 139 -3.86 4.15 -8.29
N PHE A 140 -2.62 4.38 -8.68
CA PHE A 140 -2.26 5.27 -9.79
C PHE A 140 -2.14 4.46 -11.06
N ALA A 141 -2.64 5.01 -12.18
CA ALA A 141 -2.56 4.33 -13.46
C ALA A 141 -2.30 5.33 -14.60
N ILE A 142 -1.32 5.02 -15.44
CA ILE A 142 -1.05 5.74 -16.70
C ILE A 142 -2.08 5.32 -17.74
N GLN A 143 -2.57 6.30 -18.49
CA GLN A 143 -3.46 6.12 -19.65
C GLN A 143 -2.77 6.75 -20.88
N TYR A 144 -1.83 6.03 -21.47
CA TYR A 144 -1.10 6.40 -22.68
C TYR A 144 -1.33 5.34 -23.74
N PRO A 145 -2.10 5.64 -24.82
CA PRO A 145 -2.52 4.62 -25.79
C PRO A 145 -1.39 3.95 -26.56
N LYS A 146 -0.22 4.62 -26.65
CA LYS A 146 0.96 4.08 -27.34
C LYS A 146 1.87 3.29 -26.41
N ASP A 147 1.57 3.21 -25.12
CA ASP A 147 2.37 2.44 -24.17
C ASP A 147 2.30 0.95 -24.50
N GLU A 148 3.45 0.36 -24.74
CA GLU A 148 3.59 -1.02 -25.20
C GLU A 148 3.70 -2.00 -24.02
N ARG A 149 3.83 -1.48 -22.76
CA ARG A 149 4.02 -2.30 -21.57
C ARG A 149 3.13 -1.89 -20.41
N SER A 150 1.95 -2.49 -20.34
CA SER A 150 0.97 -2.15 -19.30
C SER A 150 1.33 -2.61 -17.87
N SER A 151 2.32 -3.49 -17.69
CA SER A 151 2.65 -4.09 -16.38
C SER A 151 3.29 -3.10 -15.39
N ASN A 152 3.91 -2.02 -15.86
CA ASN A 152 4.54 -0.95 -15.08
C ASN A 152 3.74 0.35 -15.06
N ASN A 153 2.54 0.36 -15.68
CA ASN A 153 1.65 1.51 -15.75
C ASN A 153 0.80 1.70 -14.49
N VAL A 154 0.87 0.79 -13.53
CA VAL A 154 0.09 0.84 -12.29
C VAL A 154 1.00 0.86 -11.08
N LEU A 155 0.79 1.84 -10.19
CA LEU A 155 1.44 1.95 -8.90
C LEU A 155 0.39 1.92 -7.78
N LYS A 156 0.58 1.03 -6.79
CA LYS A 156 -0.27 0.98 -5.60
C LYS A 156 0.48 1.55 -4.40
N ALA A 157 -0.18 2.44 -3.66
CA ALA A 157 0.38 3.05 -2.47
C ALA A 157 -0.62 2.98 -1.30
N ASN A 158 -0.08 2.80 -0.09
CA ASN A 158 -0.85 2.91 1.14
C ASN A 158 -0.27 4.09 1.93
N LEU A 159 -1.09 5.10 2.20
CA LEU A 159 -0.69 6.30 2.92
C LEU A 159 -1.42 6.33 4.26
N PHE A 160 -0.68 6.50 5.37
CA PHE A 160 -1.22 6.55 6.72
C PHE A 160 -0.95 7.90 7.38
N ALA A 161 -1.93 8.41 8.11
CA ALA A 161 -1.76 9.61 8.94
C ALA A 161 -0.75 9.38 10.06
N ALA A 162 -0.08 10.45 10.51
CA ALA A 162 0.87 10.44 11.62
C ALA A 162 0.22 10.01 12.95
N ARG A 163 -1.06 10.33 13.12
CA ARG A 163 -1.86 9.94 14.28
C ARG A 163 -3.22 9.45 13.80
N MET A 164 -3.44 8.17 13.95
CA MET A 164 -4.74 7.57 13.72
C MET A 164 -5.47 7.51 15.07
N ASN A 165 -6.42 8.39 15.26
CA ASN A 165 -7.37 8.28 16.35
C ASN A 165 -8.65 7.62 15.81
N LEU A 166 -9.08 6.57 16.47
CA LEU A 166 -10.43 6.04 16.25
C LEU A 166 -11.41 7.11 16.71
N GLY A 167 -12.27 7.56 15.80
CA GLY A 167 -13.29 8.55 16.09
C GLY A 167 -14.46 7.97 16.92
N LYS A 168 -15.62 8.59 16.79
CA LYS A 168 -16.87 8.12 17.41
C LYS A 168 -17.28 6.78 16.81
N LEU A 169 -17.78 5.88 17.64
CA LEU A 169 -18.42 4.64 17.20
C LEU A 169 -19.64 4.95 16.32
N MET A 170 -19.62 4.46 15.09
CA MET A 170 -20.70 4.60 14.12
C MET A 170 -21.58 3.34 14.06
N LYS A 171 -20.96 2.16 14.19
CA LYS A 171 -21.67 0.89 14.15
C LYS A 171 -21.02 -0.12 15.10
N PHE A 172 -21.86 -0.91 15.77
CA PHE A 172 -21.46 -2.05 16.58
C PHE A 172 -22.09 -3.32 16.02
N ASN A 173 -21.28 -4.34 15.82
CA ASN A 173 -21.71 -5.65 15.34
C ASN A 173 -21.29 -6.72 16.37
N LYS A 174 -22.27 -7.46 16.89
CA LYS A 174 -21.99 -8.70 17.62
C LYS A 174 -21.88 -9.84 16.61
N ILE A 175 -20.66 -10.32 16.32
CA ILE A 175 -20.41 -11.37 15.35
C ILE A 175 -20.73 -12.74 15.95
N SER A 176 -20.30 -12.94 17.21
CA SER A 176 -20.61 -14.14 17.99
C SER A 176 -20.72 -13.82 19.48
N ASN A 177 -20.81 -14.82 20.35
CA ASN A 177 -20.74 -14.60 21.80
C ASN A 177 -19.33 -14.25 22.29
N THR A 178 -18.32 -14.38 21.44
CA THR A 178 -16.91 -14.16 21.79
C THR A 178 -16.21 -13.18 20.84
N GLU A 179 -16.92 -12.70 19.79
CA GLU A 179 -16.36 -11.79 18.79
C GLU A 179 -17.28 -10.60 18.54
N TYR A 180 -16.71 -9.41 18.59
CA TYR A 180 -17.41 -8.14 18.48
C TYR A 180 -16.63 -7.19 17.56
N GLU A 181 -17.35 -6.42 16.73
CA GLU A 181 -16.75 -5.45 15.82
C GLU A 181 -17.29 -4.04 16.10
N PHE A 182 -16.39 -3.09 16.08
CA PHE A 182 -16.65 -1.66 16.26
C PHE A 182 -16.20 -0.93 15.01
N VAL A 183 -17.07 -0.12 14.41
CA VAL A 183 -16.79 0.64 13.19
C VAL A 183 -16.77 2.13 13.50
N SER A 184 -15.72 2.81 13.07
CA SER A 184 -15.56 4.26 13.15
C SER A 184 -15.08 4.79 11.79
N GLY A 185 -16.00 5.39 11.03
CA GLY A 185 -15.72 5.72 9.64
C GLY A 185 -15.39 4.46 8.83
N TYR A 186 -14.22 4.43 8.25
CA TYR A 186 -13.72 3.25 7.51
C TYR A 186 -12.96 2.27 8.41
N ALA A 187 -12.40 2.75 9.52
CA ALA A 187 -11.66 1.90 10.43
C ALA A 187 -12.58 0.93 11.18
N LYS A 188 -12.10 -0.29 11.35
CA LYS A 188 -12.77 -1.34 12.11
C LYS A 188 -11.87 -1.89 13.19
N VAL A 189 -12.45 -2.24 14.32
CA VAL A 189 -11.76 -2.91 15.42
C VAL A 189 -12.55 -4.14 15.80
N LYS A 190 -11.90 -5.30 15.85
CA LYS A 190 -12.45 -6.51 16.43
C LYS A 190 -11.92 -6.71 17.84
N LEU A 191 -12.82 -7.12 18.74
CA LEU A 191 -12.51 -7.65 20.06
C LEU A 191 -12.89 -9.13 20.05
N MET A 192 -11.93 -10.00 20.26
CA MET A 192 -12.09 -11.45 20.19
C MET A 192 -11.61 -12.08 21.48
N PHE A 193 -12.48 -12.83 22.15
CA PHE A 193 -12.11 -13.56 23.37
C PHE A 193 -11.79 -15.01 23.02
N TYR A 194 -10.58 -15.44 23.37
CA TYR A 194 -10.11 -16.81 23.16
C TYR A 194 -10.26 -17.67 24.41
N ARG A 195 -10.07 -17.05 25.56
CA ARG A 195 -10.23 -17.65 26.91
C ARG A 195 -10.80 -16.60 27.86
N ASP A 196 -11.13 -17.00 29.11
CA ASP A 196 -11.62 -16.07 30.13
C ASP A 196 -10.59 -14.97 30.49
N ASP A 197 -9.31 -15.23 30.24
CA ASP A 197 -8.16 -14.36 30.55
C ASP A 197 -7.42 -13.85 29.29
N ILE A 198 -7.79 -14.30 28.08
CA ILE A 198 -7.11 -13.94 26.83
C ILE A 198 -8.11 -13.37 25.84
N PHE A 199 -7.83 -12.15 25.41
CA PHE A 199 -8.55 -11.52 24.30
C PHE A 199 -7.57 -10.88 23.31
N ARG A 200 -8.01 -10.69 22.08
CA ARG A 200 -7.29 -10.01 21.01
C ARG A 200 -8.06 -8.76 20.59
N ILE A 201 -7.32 -7.67 20.41
CA ILE A 201 -7.80 -6.49 19.70
C ILE A 201 -7.16 -6.49 18.32
N TRP A 202 -7.98 -6.44 17.27
CA TRP A 202 -7.52 -6.43 15.90
C TRP A 202 -8.01 -5.17 15.21
N LEU A 203 -7.09 -4.27 14.89
CA LEU A 203 -7.36 -3.02 14.20
C LEU A 203 -7.20 -3.20 12.69
N ALA A 204 -8.21 -2.78 11.95
CA ALA A 204 -8.21 -2.62 10.50
C ALA A 204 -8.37 -1.14 10.17
N PRO A 205 -7.30 -0.37 10.01
CA PRO A 205 -7.36 1.09 9.84
C PRO A 205 -8.07 1.51 8.56
N ASP A 206 -7.99 0.69 7.53
CA ASP A 206 -8.58 0.86 6.20
C ASP A 206 -9.89 0.06 6.01
N GLY A 207 -10.37 -0.56 7.09
CA GLY A 207 -11.59 -1.38 7.09
C GLY A 207 -11.39 -2.82 6.63
N GLU A 208 -10.18 -3.23 6.28
CA GLU A 208 -9.86 -4.60 5.87
C GLU A 208 -8.96 -5.29 6.89
N TYR A 209 -9.40 -6.47 7.36
CA TYR A 209 -8.60 -7.27 8.29
C TYR A 209 -7.59 -8.11 7.49
N THR A 210 -6.34 -7.66 7.48
CA THR A 210 -5.24 -8.47 6.95
C THR A 210 -4.74 -9.41 8.02
N ASN A 211 -4.69 -10.71 7.73
CA ASN A 211 -4.18 -11.68 8.70
C ASN A 211 -2.65 -11.61 8.74
N PRO A 212 -2.04 -11.14 9.84
CA PRO A 212 -0.58 -11.11 9.97
C PRO A 212 0.02 -12.50 10.24
N ALA A 213 -0.81 -13.57 10.24
CA ALA A 213 -0.40 -14.90 10.69
C ALA A 213 0.75 -15.52 9.90
N ALA A 214 0.98 -15.12 8.64
CA ALA A 214 2.11 -15.63 7.86
C ALA A 214 3.48 -15.19 8.42
N ASN A 215 3.51 -14.04 9.14
CA ASN A 215 4.75 -13.45 9.67
C ASN A 215 4.66 -13.12 11.17
N SER A 216 3.64 -13.62 11.88
CA SER A 216 3.36 -13.29 13.27
C SER A 216 3.80 -14.40 14.22
N ILE A 217 4.38 -14.01 15.35
CA ILE A 217 4.64 -14.89 16.48
C ILE A 217 3.36 -15.24 17.26
N VAL A 218 2.21 -14.66 16.88
CA VAL A 218 0.92 -14.96 17.51
C VAL A 218 0.40 -16.28 16.98
N VAL A 219 0.37 -17.27 17.85
CA VAL A 219 -0.20 -18.60 17.55
C VAL A 219 -1.67 -18.60 17.95
N ASP A 220 -2.54 -18.86 16.99
CA ASP A 220 -3.97 -19.00 17.24
C ASP A 220 -4.31 -20.47 17.57
N TYR A 221 -4.53 -20.74 18.84
CA TYR A 221 -4.95 -22.06 19.32
C TYR A 221 -6.48 -22.28 19.29
N GLY A 222 -7.21 -21.36 18.67
CA GLY A 222 -8.67 -21.38 18.61
C GLY A 222 -9.35 -20.94 19.92
N VAL A 223 -10.65 -20.70 19.80
CA VAL A 223 -11.50 -20.23 20.92
C VAL A 223 -11.79 -21.39 21.87
N LYS A 224 -11.50 -21.21 23.16
CA LYS A 224 -11.75 -22.20 24.23
C LYS A 224 -12.93 -21.78 25.12
N ASN A 225 -14.10 -21.60 24.50
CA ASN A 225 -15.40 -21.35 25.16
C ASN A 225 -15.36 -20.33 26.31
N PRO A 226 -14.84 -19.12 26.11
CA PRO A 226 -14.84 -18.09 27.15
C PRO A 226 -16.26 -17.70 27.52
N ARG A 227 -16.49 -17.43 28.81
CA ARG A 227 -17.79 -17.01 29.33
C ARG A 227 -17.86 -15.48 29.31
N VAL A 228 -18.28 -14.93 28.19
CA VAL A 228 -18.35 -13.48 27.98
C VAL A 228 -19.79 -12.98 28.18
N SER A 229 -19.97 -12.03 29.10
CA SER A 229 -21.19 -11.22 29.19
C SER A 229 -20.91 -9.81 28.68
N MET A 230 -21.89 -9.22 28.01
CA MET A 230 -21.80 -7.86 27.47
C MET A 230 -22.93 -7.01 28.04
N ALA A 231 -22.60 -5.77 28.41
CA ALA A 231 -23.55 -4.73 28.79
C ALA A 231 -23.25 -3.43 28.06
N ASP A 232 -24.31 -2.73 27.61
CA ASP A 232 -24.21 -1.36 27.10
C ASP A 232 -24.46 -0.38 28.25
N ASN A 233 -23.46 0.44 28.57
CA ASN A 233 -23.52 1.44 29.63
C ASN A 233 -23.63 2.87 29.07
N GLY A 234 -24.22 3.03 27.90
CA GLY A 234 -24.39 4.32 27.24
C GLY A 234 -23.10 4.83 26.62
N SER A 235 -22.10 5.25 27.41
CA SER A 235 -20.83 5.79 26.92
C SER A 235 -19.81 4.72 26.54
N TYR A 236 -19.98 3.48 26.96
CA TYR A 236 -19.09 2.36 26.65
C TYR A 236 -19.82 1.02 26.68
N TYR A 237 -19.30 0.05 25.94
CA TYR A 237 -19.63 -1.36 26.11
C TYR A 237 -18.74 -1.98 27.16
N LYS A 238 -19.32 -2.76 28.07
CA LYS A 238 -18.59 -3.54 29.09
C LYS A 238 -18.67 -5.01 28.74
N PHE A 239 -17.53 -5.64 28.57
CA PHE A 239 -17.38 -7.08 28.40
C PHE A 239 -16.77 -7.65 29.67
N THR A 240 -17.41 -8.67 30.23
CA THR A 240 -16.97 -9.28 31.48
C THR A 240 -16.82 -10.77 31.28
N THR A 241 -15.68 -11.29 31.68
CA THR A 241 -15.40 -12.72 31.83
C THR A 241 -15.17 -13.00 33.33
N PRO A 242 -15.02 -14.25 33.76
CA PRO A 242 -14.65 -14.56 35.14
C PRO A 242 -13.29 -13.98 35.58
N GLN A 243 -12.42 -13.63 34.63
CA GLN A 243 -11.04 -13.24 34.93
C GLN A 243 -10.67 -11.83 34.45
N CYS A 244 -11.44 -11.22 33.53
CA CYS A 244 -11.14 -9.88 33.05
C CYS A 244 -12.39 -9.05 32.77
N VAL A 245 -12.20 -7.72 32.72
CA VAL A 245 -13.20 -6.76 32.31
C VAL A 245 -12.59 -5.85 31.24
N VAL A 246 -13.21 -5.83 30.05
CA VAL A 246 -12.84 -4.94 28.98
C VAL A 246 -13.92 -3.88 28.80
N ARG A 247 -13.52 -2.62 28.71
CA ARG A 247 -14.41 -1.50 28.41
C ARG A 247 -14.01 -0.89 27.09
N VAL A 248 -14.96 -0.79 26.15
CA VAL A 248 -14.77 -0.13 24.87
C VAL A 248 -15.60 1.13 24.87
N TYR A 249 -14.94 2.27 25.00
CA TYR A 249 -15.60 3.58 24.96
C TYR A 249 -16.07 3.91 23.54
N LYS A 250 -17.19 4.64 23.44
CA LYS A 250 -17.85 4.92 22.16
C LYS A 250 -17.41 6.23 21.50
N ASN A 251 -16.80 7.15 22.25
CA ASN A 251 -16.38 8.45 21.74
C ASN A 251 -15.20 9.03 22.52
N PRO A 252 -13.99 9.03 21.97
CA PRO A 252 -13.57 8.19 20.84
C PRO A 252 -13.57 6.70 21.20
N ILE A 253 -13.49 5.81 20.21
CA ILE A 253 -13.26 4.39 20.49
C ILE A 253 -11.88 4.24 21.13
N ARG A 254 -11.85 3.69 22.35
CA ARG A 254 -10.63 3.43 23.10
C ARG A 254 -10.83 2.33 24.14
#